data_0128f6903ce2ff63551d48e73f1668ce
#
_entry.id   0128f6903ce2ff63551d48e73f1668ce
#
_cell.length_a   1.000
_cell.length_b   1.000
_cell.length_c   1.000
_cell.angle_alpha   90.00
_cell.angle_beta   90.00
_cell.angle_gamma   90.00
#
_symmetry.space_group_name_H-M   'P 1'
#
loop_
_entity.id
_entity.type
_entity.pdbx_description
1 polymer ?
#
loop_
_entity_poly.entity_id
_entity_poly.type
_entity_poly.pdbx_seq_one_letter_code
_entity_poly.pdbx_strand_id
1 'polypeptide(L)'
;ASNLGLKNINQSDGALDGSIALISLNGIEEKVPVLIQPGQATGTVGLAFGYGRTKGVKEEMQIGVNAYSFYKQSNPIQIINVKATDEFHEFACTQLQNTLIGRDEIVRESTLEIFNTKDKKYWNPMTQVSRDHKEIDVTSEKADMWQAFDRSWGHHFNLSIDLNACTGC
;
A
#
# COMPACT_ATOMS: atom_id res chain seq x y z
N ALA A 1 -4.50 16.08 -10.40
CA ALA A 1 -3.09 15.89 -10.81
C ALA A 1 -2.93 16.20 -12.30
N SER A 2 -3.61 15.49 -13.19
CA SER A 2 -3.43 15.62 -14.66
C SER A 2 -3.57 17.06 -15.17
N ASN A 3 -4.58 17.81 -14.73
CA ASN A 3 -4.81 19.21 -15.14
C ASN A 3 -3.67 20.18 -14.73
N LEU A 4 -2.88 19.78 -13.73
CA LEU A 4 -1.72 20.54 -13.26
C LEU A 4 -0.40 19.98 -13.79
N GLY A 5 -0.41 18.95 -14.63
CA GLY A 5 0.79 18.28 -15.13
C GLY A 5 1.55 17.45 -14.09
N LEU A 6 0.97 17.21 -12.91
CA LEU A 6 1.59 16.43 -11.84
C LEU A 6 1.59 14.94 -12.17
N LYS A 7 2.71 14.27 -11.94
CA LYS A 7 2.94 12.86 -12.31
C LYS A 7 3.57 12.08 -11.16
N ASN A 8 3.30 10.78 -11.15
CA ASN A 8 4.12 9.80 -10.46
C ASN A 8 4.71 8.86 -11.51
N ILE A 9 6.00 8.60 -11.44
CA ILE A 9 6.75 7.85 -12.43
C ILE A 9 7.42 6.67 -11.73
N ASN A 10 7.08 5.46 -12.18
CA ASN A 10 7.78 4.26 -11.73
C ASN A 10 9.11 4.15 -12.49
N GLN A 11 10.19 4.05 -11.76
CA GLN A 11 11.52 3.83 -12.31
C GLN A 11 11.79 2.34 -12.55
N SER A 12 12.76 2.04 -13.38
CA SER A 12 13.12 0.64 -13.72
C SER A 12 13.67 -0.15 -12.54
N ASP A 13 14.23 0.52 -11.55
CA ASP A 13 14.75 -0.05 -10.30
C ASP A 13 13.66 -0.25 -9.22
N GLY A 14 12.42 0.13 -9.52
CA GLY A 14 11.28 0.02 -8.60
C GLY A 14 11.06 1.25 -7.73
N ALA A 15 11.86 2.31 -7.89
CA ALA A 15 11.61 3.58 -7.22
C ALA A 15 10.37 4.28 -7.79
N LEU A 16 9.73 5.11 -6.98
CA LEU A 16 8.62 5.95 -7.38
C LEU A 16 9.01 7.42 -7.26
N ASP A 17 9.07 8.12 -8.38
CA ASP A 17 9.24 9.56 -8.40
C ASP A 17 7.90 10.27 -8.44
N GLY A 18 7.76 11.31 -7.63
CA GLY A 18 6.61 12.20 -7.64
C GLY A 18 7.00 13.64 -7.97
N SER A 19 6.15 14.30 -8.77
CA SER A 19 6.28 15.74 -9.00
C SER A 19 6.23 16.49 -7.68
N ILE A 20 6.99 17.57 -7.57
CA ILE A 20 6.88 18.52 -6.45
C ILE A 20 5.88 19.61 -6.85
N ALA A 21 4.96 19.92 -5.97
CA ALA A 21 4.04 21.03 -6.10
C ALA A 21 4.32 22.11 -5.05
N LEU A 22 4.15 23.36 -5.45
CA LEU A 22 4.09 24.50 -4.55
C LEU A 22 2.64 24.69 -4.11
N ILE A 23 2.40 24.56 -2.82
CA ILE A 23 1.10 24.88 -2.21
C ILE A 23 1.18 26.22 -1.51
N SER A 24 0.15 27.05 -1.67
CA SER A 24 0.11 28.36 -1.04
C SER A 24 -1.25 28.70 -0.44
N LEU A 25 -1.22 29.32 0.74
CA LEU A 25 -2.38 29.78 1.48
C LEU A 25 -2.01 30.99 2.35
N ASN A 26 -2.66 32.13 2.14
CA ASN A 26 -2.50 33.33 2.97
C ASN A 26 -1.05 33.81 3.14
N GLY A 27 -0.25 33.73 2.07
CA GLY A 27 1.16 34.12 2.08
C GLY A 27 2.13 33.09 2.65
N ILE A 28 1.64 31.91 3.02
CA ILE A 28 2.47 30.77 3.37
C ILE A 28 2.64 29.93 2.12
N GLU A 29 3.87 29.56 1.79
CA GLU A 29 4.20 28.72 0.64
C GLU A 29 5.09 27.58 1.08
N GLU A 30 4.78 26.37 0.61
CA GLU A 30 5.56 25.17 0.89
C GLU A 30 5.65 24.29 -0.37
N LYS A 31 6.82 23.75 -0.62
CA LYS A 31 7.04 22.74 -1.65
C LYS A 31 6.79 21.35 -1.07
N VAL A 32 5.91 20.60 -1.69
CA VAL A 32 5.53 19.25 -1.23
C VAL A 32 5.59 18.24 -2.36
N PRO A 33 6.12 17.05 -2.12
CA PRO A 33 6.05 15.97 -3.08
C PRO A 33 4.61 15.45 -3.17
N VAL A 34 4.18 15.11 -4.38
CA VAL A 34 2.81 14.70 -4.69
C VAL A 34 2.73 13.22 -4.94
N LEU A 35 1.96 12.52 -4.12
CA LEU A 35 1.53 11.15 -4.38
C LEU A 35 0.10 11.18 -4.91
N ILE A 36 -0.10 10.68 -6.13
CA ILE A 36 -1.43 10.60 -6.75
C ILE A 36 -2.17 9.42 -6.13
N GLN A 37 -3.31 9.72 -5.52
CA GLN A 37 -4.13 8.73 -4.84
C GLN A 37 -5.43 8.50 -5.62
N PRO A 38 -5.57 7.36 -6.32
CA PRO A 38 -6.82 6.99 -6.98
C PRO A 38 -7.99 6.92 -5.98
N GLY A 39 -9.15 7.37 -6.41
CA GLY A 39 -10.35 7.39 -5.57
C GLY A 39 -10.52 8.64 -4.71
N GLN A 40 -9.53 9.52 -4.63
CA GLN A 40 -9.68 10.81 -3.97
C GLN A 40 -10.56 11.75 -4.79
N ALA A 41 -11.40 12.54 -4.13
CA ALA A 41 -12.30 13.48 -4.80
C ALA A 41 -11.52 14.48 -5.66
N THR A 42 -12.03 14.76 -6.86
CA THR A 42 -11.44 15.71 -7.78
C THR A 42 -11.33 17.12 -7.17
N GLY A 43 -10.19 17.76 -7.32
CA GLY A 43 -9.94 19.09 -6.79
C GLY A 43 -9.56 19.13 -5.31
N THR A 44 -9.36 17.96 -4.68
CA THR A 44 -8.91 17.89 -3.29
C THR A 44 -7.46 17.41 -3.19
N VAL A 45 -6.76 17.88 -2.16
CA VAL A 45 -5.44 17.41 -1.75
C VAL A 45 -5.47 17.11 -0.26
N GLY A 46 -4.81 16.00 0.15
CA GLY A 46 -4.60 15.68 1.53
C GLY A 46 -3.18 16.06 1.95
N LEU A 47 -3.03 16.78 3.05
CA LEU A 47 -1.74 17.09 3.65
C LEU A 47 -1.75 16.60 5.10
N ALA A 48 -0.90 15.62 5.39
CA ALA A 48 -0.85 15.00 6.69
C ALA A 48 -0.12 15.89 7.72
N PHE A 49 -0.65 15.92 8.95
CA PHE A 49 0.05 16.51 10.08
C PHE A 49 1.14 15.59 10.61
N GLY A 50 2.11 16.17 11.33
CA GLY A 50 3.15 15.42 12.03
C GLY A 50 4.49 15.36 11.32
N TYR A 51 4.56 15.78 10.08
CA TYR A 51 5.82 15.95 9.33
C TYR A 51 6.45 17.33 9.57
N GLY A 52 7.67 17.54 9.04
CA GLY A 52 8.39 18.81 9.13
C GLY A 52 8.91 19.13 10.53
N ARG A 53 9.17 18.12 11.36
CA ARG A 53 9.78 18.30 12.69
C ARG A 53 11.27 18.53 12.54
N THR A 54 11.77 19.63 13.14
CA THR A 54 13.19 19.98 13.12
C THR A 54 13.83 19.92 14.50
N LYS A 55 13.01 19.94 15.57
CA LYS A 55 13.52 19.89 16.94
C LYS A 55 13.37 18.49 17.55
N GLY A 56 14.43 18.00 18.17
CA GLY A 56 14.42 16.69 18.84
C GLY A 56 14.49 15.49 17.90
N VAL A 57 14.83 15.70 16.65
CA VAL A 57 15.05 14.63 15.65
C VAL A 57 16.41 14.83 14.98
N LYS A 58 17.03 13.75 14.57
CA LYS A 58 18.27 13.79 13.78
C LYS A 58 17.99 14.42 12.41
N GLU A 59 19.02 15.02 11.80
CA GLU A 59 18.89 15.71 10.52
C GLU A 59 18.35 14.79 9.42
N GLU A 60 18.81 13.55 9.38
CA GLU A 60 18.37 12.55 8.39
C GLU A 60 16.90 12.13 8.55
N MET A 61 16.29 12.44 9.69
CA MET A 61 14.89 12.16 10.01
C MET A 61 13.98 13.38 9.84
N GLN A 62 14.52 14.52 9.42
CA GLN A 62 13.75 15.76 9.18
C GLN A 62 13.13 15.69 7.79
N ILE A 63 11.96 15.10 7.70
CA ILE A 63 11.24 14.86 6.44
C ILE A 63 9.92 15.62 6.38
N GLY A 64 9.54 15.99 5.16
CA GLY A 64 8.26 16.64 4.86
C GLY A 64 8.17 18.07 5.35
N VAL A 65 6.95 18.59 5.34
CA VAL A 65 6.63 19.97 5.72
C VAL A 65 5.68 20.02 6.89
N ASN A 66 5.74 21.13 7.63
CA ASN A 66 4.85 21.35 8.77
C ASN A 66 3.47 21.81 8.31
N ALA A 67 2.53 20.89 8.17
CA ALA A 67 1.17 21.16 7.74
C ALA A 67 0.37 22.05 8.71
N TYR A 68 0.80 22.19 9.98
CA TYR A 68 0.12 23.07 10.93
C TYR A 68 0.15 24.56 10.55
N SER A 69 1.11 24.99 9.71
CA SER A 69 1.14 26.35 9.18
C SER A 69 -0.09 26.69 8.35
N PHE A 70 -0.70 25.69 7.72
CA PHE A 70 -1.93 25.81 6.91
C PHE A 70 -3.21 25.65 7.73
N TYR A 71 -3.12 25.14 8.95
CA TYR A 71 -4.28 24.89 9.82
C TYR A 71 -4.77 26.18 10.48
N LYS A 72 -5.94 26.66 10.08
CA LYS A 72 -6.53 27.93 10.58
C LYS A 72 -7.90 27.67 11.23
N GLN A 73 -8.13 28.35 12.34
CA GLN A 73 -9.45 28.40 13.01
C GLN A 73 -10.05 27.03 13.32
N SER A 74 -9.22 26.06 13.67
CA SER A 74 -9.68 24.67 13.91
C SER A 74 -10.45 24.04 12.72
N ASN A 75 -10.26 24.59 11.53
CA ASN A 75 -10.87 24.04 10.32
C ASN A 75 -9.84 23.20 9.52
N PRO A 76 -10.05 21.89 9.39
CA PRO A 76 -9.15 21.02 8.65
C PRO A 76 -9.27 21.16 7.13
N ILE A 77 -10.32 21.83 6.64
CA ILE A 77 -10.57 22.05 5.21
C ILE A 77 -10.26 23.49 4.86
N GLN A 78 -9.31 23.69 3.95
CA GLN A 78 -8.88 25.01 3.50
C GLN A 78 -8.88 25.07 1.96
N ILE A 79 -9.12 26.25 1.41
CA ILE A 79 -8.97 26.50 -0.03
C ILE A 79 -7.53 26.96 -0.25
N ILE A 80 -6.78 26.20 -1.02
CA ILE A 80 -5.37 26.48 -1.31
C ILE A 80 -5.14 26.66 -2.80
N ASN A 81 -4.03 27.32 -3.15
CA ASN A 81 -3.52 27.31 -4.51
C ASN A 81 -2.44 26.22 -4.63
N VAL A 82 -2.45 25.53 -5.78
CA VAL A 82 -1.47 24.49 -6.09
C VAL A 82 -0.86 24.78 -7.45
N LYS A 83 0.47 24.83 -7.53
CA LYS A 83 1.22 24.96 -8.76
C LYS A 83 2.20 23.81 -8.90
N ALA A 84 2.28 23.21 -10.08
CA ALA A 84 3.35 22.27 -10.38
C ALA A 84 4.70 23.00 -10.44
N THR A 85 5.76 22.31 -10.03
CA THR A 85 7.14 22.71 -10.28
C THR A 85 7.78 21.74 -11.26
N ASP A 86 8.98 22.03 -11.73
CA ASP A 86 9.74 21.12 -12.59
C ASP A 86 10.61 20.13 -11.79
N GLU A 87 10.42 20.11 -10.47
CA GLU A 87 11.18 19.28 -9.55
C GLU A 87 10.48 17.95 -9.29
N PHE A 88 11.27 16.92 -8.99
CA PHE A 88 10.79 15.58 -8.62
C PHE A 88 11.40 15.17 -7.29
N HIS A 89 10.71 14.29 -6.60
CA HIS A 89 11.12 13.68 -5.35
C HIS A 89 10.99 12.17 -5.45
N GLU A 90 12.03 11.46 -5.08
CA GLU A 90 12.02 10.02 -4.96
C GLU A 90 11.39 9.62 -3.63
N PHE A 91 10.26 8.89 -3.70
CA PHE A 91 9.57 8.42 -2.50
C PHE A 91 10.24 7.17 -1.92
N ALA A 92 10.41 7.16 -0.60
CA ALA A 92 10.80 5.96 0.14
C ALA A 92 9.59 5.00 0.26
N CYS A 93 9.27 4.31 -0.83
CA CYS A 93 8.17 3.36 -0.88
C CYS A 93 8.68 1.93 -0.63
N THR A 94 8.12 1.25 0.37
CA THR A 94 8.43 -0.15 0.66
C THR A 94 7.60 -1.13 -0.18
N GLN A 95 6.47 -0.68 -0.72
CA GLN A 95 5.59 -1.47 -1.57
C GLN A 95 4.98 -0.61 -2.66
N LEU A 96 5.41 -0.84 -3.89
CA LEU A 96 4.85 -0.20 -5.09
C LEU A 96 3.84 -1.09 -5.83
N GLN A 97 3.51 -2.24 -5.27
CA GLN A 97 2.64 -3.22 -5.91
C GLN A 97 1.17 -2.79 -5.82
N ASN A 98 0.79 -1.89 -6.69
CA ASN A 98 -0.59 -1.46 -6.89
C ASN A 98 -1.27 -2.17 -8.06
N THR A 99 -0.58 -3.10 -8.72
CA THR A 99 -1.10 -3.97 -9.77
C THR A 99 -0.67 -5.42 -9.52
N LEU A 100 -1.41 -6.36 -10.06
CA LEU A 100 -1.07 -7.78 -9.95
C LEU A 100 0.09 -8.18 -10.86
N ILE A 101 0.33 -7.46 -11.96
CA ILE A 101 1.42 -7.66 -12.95
C ILE A 101 1.65 -9.17 -13.24
N GLY A 102 0.64 -9.85 -13.77
CA GLY A 102 0.74 -11.28 -14.10
C GLY A 102 0.76 -12.24 -12.90
N ARG A 103 0.38 -11.77 -11.71
CA ARG A 103 0.25 -12.59 -10.51
C ARG A 103 -1.20 -12.97 -10.26
N ASP A 104 -1.83 -13.61 -11.22
CA ASP A 104 -3.25 -13.98 -11.16
C ASP A 104 -3.59 -14.88 -9.97
N GLU A 105 -2.60 -15.56 -9.41
CA GLU A 105 -2.75 -16.46 -8.28
C GLU A 105 -2.97 -15.76 -6.93
N ILE A 106 -2.65 -14.47 -6.82
CA ILE A 106 -2.77 -13.70 -5.57
C ILE A 106 -4.22 -13.31 -5.31
N VAL A 107 -4.91 -12.82 -6.34
CA VAL A 107 -6.34 -12.47 -6.28
C VAL A 107 -7.08 -13.36 -7.27
N ARG A 108 -8.02 -14.15 -6.74
CA ARG A 108 -8.82 -15.06 -7.53
C ARG A 108 -10.21 -14.53 -7.65
N GLU A 109 -10.67 -14.40 -8.90
CA GLU A 109 -11.99 -13.91 -9.23
C GLU A 109 -12.80 -15.04 -9.84
N SER A 110 -14.08 -15.12 -9.50
CA SER A 110 -15.01 -16.08 -10.05
C SER A 110 -16.42 -15.48 -10.11
N THR A 111 -17.26 -16.03 -10.97
CA THR A 111 -18.68 -15.71 -10.97
C THR A 111 -19.45 -16.72 -10.10
N LEU A 112 -20.63 -16.31 -9.62
CA LEU A 112 -21.50 -17.22 -8.86
C LEU A 112 -21.87 -18.48 -9.67
N GLU A 113 -22.04 -18.34 -10.97
CA GLU A 113 -22.32 -19.46 -11.87
C GLU A 113 -21.15 -20.47 -11.88
N ILE A 114 -19.93 -19.97 -12.06
CA ILE A 114 -18.70 -20.81 -12.05
C ILE A 114 -18.55 -21.50 -10.69
N PHE A 115 -18.72 -20.74 -9.60
CA PHE A 115 -18.62 -21.28 -8.24
C PHE A 115 -19.62 -22.42 -8.00
N ASN A 116 -20.85 -22.32 -8.51
CA ASN A 116 -21.90 -23.32 -8.32
C ASN A 116 -21.79 -24.53 -9.27
N THR A 117 -21.18 -24.35 -10.45
CA THR A 117 -21.22 -25.37 -11.51
C THR A 117 -19.87 -26.04 -11.79
N LYS A 118 -18.75 -25.42 -11.40
CA LYS A 118 -17.42 -25.94 -11.66
C LYS A 118 -16.76 -26.49 -10.40
N ASP A 119 -15.87 -27.45 -10.60
CA ASP A 119 -15.06 -28.00 -9.50
C ASP A 119 -14.20 -26.90 -8.85
N LYS A 120 -13.93 -27.04 -7.56
CA LYS A 120 -13.07 -26.14 -6.78
C LYS A 120 -11.72 -25.88 -7.43
N LYS A 121 -11.14 -26.87 -8.08
CA LYS A 121 -9.87 -26.74 -8.80
C LYS A 121 -9.91 -25.70 -9.92
N TYR A 122 -11.07 -25.42 -10.48
CA TYR A 122 -11.24 -24.48 -11.58
C TYR A 122 -11.17 -23.01 -11.11
N TRP A 123 -11.82 -22.70 -10.00
CA TRP A 123 -11.91 -21.32 -9.49
C TRP A 123 -10.96 -21.05 -8.31
N ASN A 124 -10.37 -22.10 -7.73
CA ASN A 124 -9.36 -22.00 -6.69
C ASN A 124 -8.30 -23.10 -6.87
N PRO A 125 -7.51 -23.05 -7.98
CA PRO A 125 -6.45 -24.02 -8.22
C PRO A 125 -5.41 -23.98 -7.10
N MET A 126 -4.87 -25.13 -6.75
CA MET A 126 -3.78 -25.24 -5.79
C MET A 126 -2.49 -24.72 -6.42
N THR A 127 -1.75 -23.91 -5.67
CA THR A 127 -0.40 -23.47 -6.08
C THR A 127 0.51 -24.67 -6.23
N GLN A 128 1.27 -24.70 -7.31
CA GLN A 128 2.20 -25.79 -7.61
C GLN A 128 3.65 -25.31 -7.42
N VAL A 129 4.50 -26.26 -7.04
CA VAL A 129 5.94 -26.07 -6.94
C VAL A 129 6.65 -27.10 -7.78
N SER A 130 7.76 -26.72 -8.38
CA SER A 130 8.59 -27.65 -9.16
C SER A 130 9.55 -28.39 -8.22
N ARG A 131 9.48 -29.73 -8.24
CA ARG A 131 10.43 -30.59 -7.56
C ARG A 131 10.86 -31.70 -8.50
N ASP A 132 12.14 -31.88 -8.69
CA ASP A 132 12.73 -32.87 -9.60
C ASP A 132 12.13 -32.77 -11.03
N HIS A 133 11.99 -31.53 -11.54
CA HIS A 133 11.40 -31.20 -12.84
C HIS A 133 9.92 -31.65 -13.00
N LYS A 134 9.21 -31.86 -11.91
CA LYS A 134 7.77 -32.15 -11.89
C LYS A 134 7.04 -31.12 -11.06
N GLU A 135 5.89 -30.71 -11.56
CA GLU A 135 4.99 -29.86 -10.81
C GLU A 135 4.19 -30.73 -9.82
N ILE A 136 4.23 -30.32 -8.56
CA ILE A 136 3.47 -30.95 -7.47
C ILE A 136 2.72 -29.87 -6.69
N ASP A 137 1.58 -30.24 -6.13
CA ASP A 137 0.82 -29.34 -5.28
C ASP A 137 1.66 -28.96 -4.05
N VAL A 138 1.66 -27.67 -3.67
CA VAL A 138 2.39 -27.16 -2.51
C VAL A 138 1.98 -27.85 -1.19
N THR A 139 0.77 -28.39 -1.14
CA THR A 139 0.25 -29.13 0.03
C THR A 139 0.58 -30.63 0.00
N SER A 140 1.31 -31.09 -1.02
CA SER A 140 1.76 -32.48 -1.10
C SER A 140 2.85 -32.74 -0.06
N GLU A 141 2.81 -33.89 0.61
CA GLU A 141 3.87 -34.33 1.53
C GLU A 141 5.25 -34.32 0.86
N LYS A 142 5.30 -34.47 -0.48
CA LYS A 142 6.54 -34.41 -1.24
C LYS A 142 7.13 -33.00 -1.33
N ALA A 143 6.32 -31.95 -1.10
CA ALA A 143 6.75 -30.56 -1.06
C ALA A 143 7.26 -30.16 0.34
N ASP A 144 7.00 -30.95 1.36
CA ASP A 144 7.40 -30.64 2.73
C ASP A 144 8.93 -30.70 2.87
N MET A 145 9.49 -29.76 3.63
CA MET A 145 10.92 -29.73 3.96
C MET A 145 11.29 -30.72 5.05
N TRP A 146 10.30 -31.13 5.85
CA TRP A 146 10.43 -32.14 6.94
C TRP A 146 9.12 -32.90 7.10
N GLN A 147 9.18 -34.02 7.77
CA GLN A 147 7.98 -34.81 8.06
C GLN A 147 7.04 -34.04 8.99
N ALA A 148 5.74 -34.24 8.79
CA ALA A 148 4.73 -33.68 9.67
C ALA A 148 4.96 -34.12 11.13
N PHE A 149 4.87 -33.18 12.05
CA PHE A 149 4.94 -33.50 13.47
C PHE A 149 3.70 -34.27 13.91
N ASP A 150 3.92 -35.34 14.67
CA ASP A 150 2.83 -36.03 15.34
C ASP A 150 2.27 -35.14 16.46
N ARG A 151 1.07 -34.63 16.24
CA ARG A 151 0.36 -33.76 17.18
C ARG A 151 -0.67 -34.52 18.03
N SER A 152 -0.66 -35.83 18.01
CA SER A 152 -1.55 -36.65 18.84
C SER A 152 -1.15 -36.64 20.32
N TRP A 153 0.07 -36.19 20.64
CA TRP A 153 0.63 -36.17 21.97
C TRP A 153 0.42 -34.81 22.67
N GLY A 154 0.03 -34.89 23.94
CA GLY A 154 -0.03 -33.74 24.82
C GLY A 154 -1.31 -32.90 24.66
N HIS A 155 -1.23 -31.67 25.16
CA HIS A 155 -2.34 -30.72 25.13
C HIS A 155 -2.28 -29.85 23.87
N HIS A 156 -3.45 -29.66 23.27
CA HIS A 156 -3.59 -28.76 22.13
C HIS A 156 -4.12 -27.39 22.62
N PHE A 157 -3.40 -26.35 22.32
CA PHE A 157 -3.81 -24.99 22.65
C PHE A 157 -4.52 -24.37 21.45
N ASN A 158 -5.63 -23.70 21.70
CA ASN A 158 -6.39 -22.97 20.70
C ASN A 158 -6.50 -21.50 21.12
N LEU A 159 -6.44 -20.61 20.16
CA LEU A 159 -6.76 -19.20 20.35
C LEU A 159 -8.17 -18.95 19.83
N SER A 160 -9.06 -18.52 20.71
CA SER A 160 -10.39 -18.05 20.34
C SER A 160 -10.42 -16.54 20.38
N ILE A 161 -10.77 -15.92 19.25
CA ILE A 161 -10.82 -14.47 19.12
C ILE A 161 -12.28 -14.07 18.90
N ASP A 162 -12.84 -13.30 19.82
CA ASP A 162 -14.14 -12.66 19.62
C ASP A 162 -13.98 -11.45 18.68
N LEU A 163 -14.39 -11.63 17.43
CA LEU A 163 -14.25 -10.58 16.41
C LEU A 163 -15.12 -9.34 16.69
N ASN A 164 -16.13 -9.44 17.57
CA ASN A 164 -16.93 -8.29 17.95
C ASN A 164 -16.29 -7.47 19.08
N ALA A 165 -15.49 -8.11 19.92
CA ALA A 165 -14.79 -7.46 21.02
C ALA A 165 -13.33 -7.12 20.70
N CYS A 166 -12.75 -7.73 19.67
CA CYS A 166 -11.36 -7.51 19.28
C CYS A 166 -11.16 -6.10 18.71
N THR A 167 -10.20 -5.36 19.27
CA THR A 167 -9.84 -4.00 18.81
C THR A 167 -8.75 -3.97 17.74
N GLY A 168 -8.18 -5.12 17.37
CA GLY A 168 -7.16 -5.25 16.35
C GLY A 168 -5.76 -4.79 16.77
N CYS A 169 -5.47 -4.72 18.05
CA CYS A 169 -4.16 -4.31 18.61
C CYS A 169 -3.02 -5.28 18.31
#